data_33c415f0ddce0e9c5b5b1825774feb52
#
_entry.id   33c415f0ddce0e9c5b5b1825774feb52
#
_cell.length_a   1.000
_cell.length_b   1.000
_cell.length_c   1.000
_cell.angle_alpha   90.00
_cell.angle_beta   90.00
_cell.angle_gamma   90.00
#
_symmetry.space_group_name_H-M   'P 1'
#
loop_
_entity.id
_entity.type
_entity.pdbx_description
1 polymer ?
#
loop_
_entity_poly.entity_id
_entity_poly.type
_entity_poly.pdbx_seq_one_letter_code
_entity_poly.pdbx_strand_id
1 'polypeptide(L)'
;MPALLKNKDIVIQAAATTSGSKDIVNSPYLHVTDNAIMNSLLLRQSMESKVKHFIFFSCTVMYQSSAKPVKESDWDANKEIYSKYFGVANTKIYIEKMLEFYSRISTMKTTAIRHSNIYGPHDKFDFERSHVFGATISKTLTAKKDLEIWGNGEEERDLLYIYDLITFVQKVIDNQKNKFRIYNCGSGEKISINKLVDKIIKESKNDLNIKNDLSKPTIKTSLLLDCSLAERELGWSPSINLEEGIKRTISWWRENIDPNT
;
A
#
# COMPACT_ATOMS: atom_id res chain seq x y z
N MET A 1 24.55 -0.98 10.40
CA MET A 1 23.49 0.04 10.23
C MET A 1 24.01 1.48 10.45
N PRO A 2 24.75 1.86 11.52
CA PRO A 2 25.23 3.26 11.67
C PRO A 2 26.04 3.80 10.49
N ALA A 3 26.90 2.97 9.89
CA ALA A 3 27.72 3.39 8.73
C ALA A 3 26.87 3.78 7.50
N LEU A 4 25.75 3.13 7.28
CA LEU A 4 24.84 3.39 6.15
C LEU A 4 24.09 4.71 6.31
N LEU A 5 23.84 5.14 7.54
CA LEU A 5 23.10 6.37 7.87
C LEU A 5 23.98 7.60 8.02
N LYS A 6 25.29 7.41 8.03
CA LYS A 6 26.23 8.52 8.17
C LYS A 6 26.07 9.52 7.01
N ASN A 7 25.89 10.80 7.34
CA ASN A 7 25.70 11.89 6.38
C ASN A 7 24.47 11.72 5.47
N LYS A 8 23.44 11.02 5.92
CA LYS A 8 22.16 10.95 5.22
C LYS A 8 21.15 11.92 5.84
N ASP A 9 20.56 12.75 5.00
CA ASP A 9 19.56 13.71 5.44
C ASP A 9 18.17 13.08 5.55
N ILE A 10 17.85 12.13 4.67
CA ILE A 10 16.51 11.55 4.54
C ILE A 10 16.62 10.03 4.57
N VAL A 11 15.71 9.39 5.31
CA VAL A 11 15.49 7.95 5.27
C VAL A 11 14.06 7.71 4.79
N ILE A 12 13.93 6.95 3.70
CA ILE A 12 12.65 6.46 3.19
C ILE A 12 12.59 4.97 3.51
N GLN A 13 11.79 4.61 4.51
CA GLN A 13 11.67 3.23 4.99
C GLN A 13 10.55 2.51 4.22
N ALA A 14 10.96 1.84 3.14
CA ALA A 14 10.08 1.03 2.29
C ALA A 14 10.24 -0.48 2.54
N ALA A 15 11.25 -0.90 3.32
CA ALA A 15 11.45 -2.31 3.61
C ALA A 15 10.38 -2.82 4.59
N ALA A 16 9.83 -3.98 4.31
CA ALA A 16 8.88 -4.67 5.17
C ALA A 16 8.92 -6.18 4.91
N THR A 17 8.71 -6.96 5.97
CA THR A 17 8.26 -8.34 5.79
C THR A 17 6.80 -8.28 5.40
N THR A 18 6.50 -8.56 4.13
CA THR A 18 5.14 -8.47 3.55
C THR A 18 4.86 -9.65 2.63
N SER A 19 3.61 -10.07 2.58
CA SER A 19 3.14 -11.15 1.74
C SER A 19 1.63 -11.03 1.45
N GLY A 20 1.11 -11.92 0.64
CA GLY A 20 -0.30 -11.94 0.26
C GLY A 20 -1.25 -12.39 1.38
N SER A 21 -2.54 -12.42 1.09
CA SER A 21 -3.62 -12.81 2.02
C SER A 21 -3.44 -14.20 2.64
N LYS A 22 -2.79 -15.13 1.93
CA LYS A 22 -2.49 -16.49 2.40
C LYS A 22 -1.65 -16.49 3.68
N ASP A 23 -0.57 -15.71 3.72
CA ASP A 23 0.32 -15.64 4.87
C ASP A 23 -0.28 -14.81 6.01
N ILE A 24 -1.06 -13.77 5.70
CA ILE A 24 -1.82 -13.02 6.71
C ILE A 24 -2.77 -13.93 7.48
N VAL A 25 -3.36 -14.92 6.81
CA VAL A 25 -4.28 -15.88 7.44
C VAL A 25 -3.55 -17.00 8.15
N ASN A 26 -2.49 -17.56 7.53
CA ASN A 26 -1.87 -18.80 8.01
C ASN A 26 -0.63 -18.57 8.91
N SER A 27 0.06 -17.44 8.77
CA SER A 27 1.29 -17.13 9.49
C SER A 27 1.39 -15.64 9.86
N PRO A 28 0.38 -15.06 10.56
CA PRO A 28 0.28 -13.61 10.79
C PRO A 28 1.45 -13.04 11.62
N TYR A 29 2.12 -13.86 12.42
CA TYR A 29 3.26 -13.44 13.27
C TYR A 29 4.47 -12.94 12.45
N LEU A 30 4.65 -13.40 11.20
CA LEU A 30 5.73 -12.96 10.32
C LEU A 30 5.68 -11.45 10.05
N HIS A 31 4.47 -10.91 9.95
CA HIS A 31 4.25 -9.47 9.70
C HIS A 31 4.42 -8.60 10.95
N VAL A 32 4.51 -9.20 12.14
CA VAL A 32 4.56 -8.50 13.43
C VAL A 32 5.99 -8.31 13.88
N THR A 33 6.67 -9.40 14.25
CA THR A 33 7.95 -9.35 14.95
C THR A 33 9.05 -8.69 14.13
N ASP A 34 9.26 -9.12 12.89
CA ASP A 34 10.34 -8.61 12.05
C ASP A 34 10.14 -7.12 11.74
N ASN A 35 8.90 -6.71 11.43
CA ASN A 35 8.60 -5.31 11.16
C ASN A 35 8.75 -4.44 12.43
N ALA A 36 8.36 -4.91 13.60
CA ALA A 36 8.54 -4.19 14.86
C ALA A 36 10.02 -3.97 15.17
N ILE A 37 10.82 -5.03 15.11
CA ILE A 37 12.27 -4.98 15.40
C ILE A 37 13.00 -4.08 14.42
N MET A 38 12.80 -4.31 13.11
CA MET A 38 13.46 -3.55 12.04
C MET A 38 13.19 -2.05 12.19
N ASN A 39 11.93 -1.66 12.32
CA ASN A 39 11.55 -0.26 12.37
C ASN A 39 11.96 0.41 13.68
N SER A 40 11.89 -0.28 14.83
CA SER A 40 12.35 0.25 16.13
C SER A 40 13.83 0.57 16.10
N LEU A 41 14.65 -0.35 15.56
CA LEU A 41 16.09 -0.16 15.45
C LEU A 41 16.46 0.93 14.45
N LEU A 42 15.78 0.97 13.30
CA LEU A 42 16.07 1.94 12.26
C LEU A 42 15.71 3.36 12.69
N LEU A 43 14.58 3.55 13.38
CA LEU A 43 14.17 4.85 13.92
C LEU A 43 15.19 5.39 14.94
N ARG A 44 15.60 4.54 15.90
CA ARG A 44 16.63 4.93 16.88
C ARG A 44 17.92 5.31 16.20
N GLN A 45 18.43 4.48 15.30
CA GLN A 45 19.67 4.74 14.58
C GLN A 45 19.61 5.99 13.68
N SER A 46 18.45 6.26 13.08
CA SER A 46 18.24 7.47 12.28
C SER A 46 18.32 8.72 13.14
N MET A 47 17.71 8.72 14.33
CA MET A 47 17.83 9.83 15.28
C MET A 47 19.28 10.02 15.76
N GLU A 48 19.97 8.95 16.18
CA GLU A 48 21.37 9.00 16.64
C GLU A 48 22.32 9.46 15.52
N SER A 49 22.02 9.14 14.26
CA SER A 49 22.77 9.57 13.08
C SER A 49 22.41 10.99 12.60
N LYS A 50 21.52 11.69 13.31
CA LYS A 50 21.06 13.06 12.98
C LYS A 50 20.38 13.17 11.62
N VAL A 51 19.66 12.13 11.19
CA VAL A 51 18.79 12.17 10.02
C VAL A 51 17.78 13.31 10.20
N LYS A 52 17.56 14.11 9.17
CA LYS A 52 16.67 15.28 9.22
C LYS A 52 15.20 14.90 9.02
N HIS A 53 14.93 13.88 8.18
CA HIS A 53 13.57 13.44 7.87
C HIS A 53 13.51 11.93 7.72
N PHE A 54 12.58 11.28 8.46
CA PHE A 54 12.29 9.86 8.37
C PHE A 54 10.87 9.66 7.83
N ILE A 55 10.73 8.98 6.70
CA ILE A 55 9.46 8.71 6.02
C ILE A 55 9.19 7.21 6.08
N PHE A 56 8.02 6.83 6.59
CA PHE A 56 7.61 5.44 6.78
C PHE A 56 6.36 5.12 5.96
N PHE A 57 6.41 4.04 5.21
CA PHE A 57 5.22 3.47 4.57
C PHE A 57 4.42 2.66 5.58
N SER A 58 3.36 3.29 6.10
CA SER A 58 2.35 2.64 6.89
C SER A 58 1.37 1.91 5.94
N CYS A 59 0.14 1.72 6.34
CA CYS A 59 -0.91 1.17 5.49
C CYS A 59 -2.28 1.57 6.04
N THR A 60 -3.32 0.99 5.51
CA THR A 60 -4.73 1.32 5.87
C THR A 60 -5.44 0.25 6.66
N VAL A 61 -4.75 -0.85 7.00
CA VAL A 61 -5.36 -2.03 7.66
C VAL A 61 -5.88 -1.77 9.09
N MET A 62 -5.50 -0.63 9.70
CA MET A 62 -6.04 -0.21 10.99
C MET A 62 -7.41 0.45 10.89
N TYR A 63 -7.81 0.93 9.71
CA TYR A 63 -9.11 1.54 9.54
C TYR A 63 -10.22 0.48 9.49
N GLN A 64 -11.36 0.83 10.07
CA GLN A 64 -12.60 0.07 9.89
C GLN A 64 -13.16 0.31 8.48
N SER A 65 -13.87 -0.69 7.96
CA SER A 65 -14.61 -0.52 6.70
C SER A 65 -15.60 0.65 6.80
N SER A 66 -15.65 1.47 5.76
CA SER A 66 -16.49 2.65 5.72
C SER A 66 -17.12 2.85 4.35
N ALA A 67 -18.39 3.29 4.34
CA ALA A 67 -19.06 3.74 3.13
C ALA A 67 -18.62 5.15 2.70
N LYS A 68 -18.07 5.94 3.65
CA LYS A 68 -17.57 7.30 3.40
C LYS A 68 -16.05 7.30 3.35
N PRO A 69 -15.42 8.27 2.64
CA PRO A 69 -13.98 8.47 2.69
C PRO A 69 -13.49 8.66 4.12
N VAL A 70 -12.39 7.98 4.47
CA VAL A 70 -11.83 7.94 5.84
C VAL A 70 -10.64 8.89 5.93
N LYS A 71 -10.69 9.80 6.91
CA LYS A 71 -9.59 10.72 7.24
C LYS A 71 -8.59 10.09 8.20
N GLU A 72 -7.42 10.69 8.34
CA GLU A 72 -6.40 10.27 9.29
C GLU A 72 -6.90 10.30 10.74
N SER A 73 -7.78 11.27 11.05
CA SER A 73 -8.41 11.45 12.38
C SER A 73 -9.52 10.44 12.70
N ASP A 74 -10.02 9.71 11.71
CA ASP A 74 -11.16 8.80 11.91
C ASP A 74 -10.74 7.45 12.50
N TRP A 75 -9.42 7.21 12.58
CA TRP A 75 -8.92 6.06 13.32
C TRP A 75 -9.18 6.21 14.82
N ASP A 76 -9.89 5.25 15.39
CA ASP A 76 -10.29 5.21 16.78
C ASP A 76 -9.74 3.93 17.44
N ALA A 77 -8.87 4.12 18.45
CA ALA A 77 -8.24 3.02 19.17
C ALA A 77 -9.23 2.14 19.97
N ASN A 78 -10.44 2.65 20.23
CA ASN A 78 -11.48 1.92 20.98
C ASN A 78 -12.35 1.04 20.07
N LYS A 79 -12.21 1.18 18.76
CA LYS A 79 -12.94 0.35 17.80
C LYS A 79 -12.15 -0.90 17.44
N GLU A 80 -12.86 -1.99 17.24
CA GLU A 80 -12.28 -3.25 16.85
C GLU A 80 -11.64 -3.17 15.45
N ILE A 81 -10.41 -3.66 15.34
CA ILE A 81 -9.71 -3.86 14.07
C ILE A 81 -10.20 -5.18 13.45
N TYR A 82 -10.33 -5.23 12.14
CA TYR A 82 -10.64 -6.48 11.44
C TYR A 82 -9.71 -7.60 11.90
N SER A 83 -10.26 -8.69 12.40
CA SER A 83 -9.53 -9.72 13.16
C SER A 83 -8.30 -10.28 12.43
N LYS A 84 -8.40 -10.51 11.11
CA LYS A 84 -7.26 -10.97 10.29
C LYS A 84 -6.12 -9.97 10.19
N TYR A 85 -6.38 -8.68 10.43
CA TYR A 85 -5.39 -7.62 10.41
C TYR A 85 -4.88 -7.22 11.79
N PHE A 86 -5.40 -7.82 12.86
CA PHE A 86 -5.09 -7.41 14.24
C PHE A 86 -3.58 -7.24 14.49
N GLY A 87 -2.76 -8.21 14.13
CA GLY A 87 -1.32 -8.17 14.35
C GLY A 87 -0.63 -7.07 13.53
N VAL A 88 -0.83 -7.07 12.20
CA VAL A 88 -0.17 -6.12 11.30
C VAL A 88 -0.63 -4.69 11.55
N ALA A 89 -1.91 -4.46 11.84
CA ALA A 89 -2.44 -3.14 12.13
C ALA A 89 -1.84 -2.55 13.41
N ASN A 90 -1.82 -3.32 14.51
CA ASN A 90 -1.22 -2.86 15.77
C ASN A 90 0.29 -2.63 15.64
N THR A 91 0.99 -3.42 14.83
CA THR A 91 2.41 -3.17 14.53
C THR A 91 2.60 -1.84 13.80
N LYS A 92 1.78 -1.53 12.81
CA LYS A 92 1.84 -0.23 12.09
C LYS A 92 1.51 0.93 13.03
N ILE A 93 0.48 0.82 13.85
CA ILE A 93 0.10 1.82 14.86
C ILE A 93 1.26 2.05 15.85
N TYR A 94 1.88 0.98 16.34
CA TYR A 94 3.06 1.06 17.20
C TYR A 94 4.17 1.86 16.53
N ILE A 95 4.49 1.59 15.26
CA ILE A 95 5.55 2.31 14.55
C ILE A 95 5.16 3.78 14.35
N GLU A 96 3.91 4.10 14.03
CA GLU A 96 3.41 5.48 13.94
C GLU A 96 3.57 6.23 15.29
N LYS A 97 3.33 5.56 16.42
CA LYS A 97 3.57 6.13 17.76
C LYS A 97 5.05 6.33 18.06
N MET A 98 5.91 5.43 17.59
CA MET A 98 7.36 5.60 17.69
C MET A 98 7.85 6.79 16.85
N LEU A 99 7.32 7.01 15.64
CA LEU A 99 7.58 8.18 14.80
C LEU A 99 7.22 9.47 15.55
N GLU A 100 6.04 9.52 16.14
CA GLU A 100 5.58 10.65 16.94
C GLU A 100 6.52 10.90 18.12
N PHE A 101 6.88 9.86 18.87
CA PHE A 101 7.80 9.95 20.00
C PHE A 101 9.16 10.53 19.59
N TYR A 102 9.82 9.97 18.56
CA TYR A 102 11.14 10.44 18.12
C TYR A 102 11.10 11.88 17.58
N SER A 103 10.00 12.30 16.98
CA SER A 103 9.83 13.70 16.55
C SER A 103 9.77 14.68 17.72
N ARG A 104 9.27 14.23 18.89
CA ARG A 104 9.17 15.07 20.11
C ARG A 104 10.50 15.25 20.80
N ILE A 105 11.35 14.21 20.80
CA ILE A 105 12.62 14.21 21.57
C ILE A 105 13.85 14.57 20.72
N SER A 106 13.68 14.84 19.42
CA SER A 106 14.78 15.16 18.50
C SER A 106 14.43 16.29 17.53
N THR A 107 15.38 16.65 16.68
CA THR A 107 15.15 17.59 15.56
C THR A 107 14.62 16.88 14.31
N MET A 108 14.60 15.54 14.29
CA MET A 108 14.18 14.74 13.15
C MET A 108 12.69 14.95 12.84
N LYS A 109 12.37 15.32 11.62
CA LYS A 109 11.01 15.23 11.08
C LYS A 109 10.65 13.77 10.86
N THR A 110 9.40 13.42 11.10
CA THR A 110 8.89 12.07 10.83
C THR A 110 7.54 12.11 10.11
N THR A 111 7.35 11.16 9.21
CA THR A 111 6.11 11.02 8.42
C THR A 111 5.68 9.58 8.37
N ALA A 112 4.41 9.32 8.62
CA ALA A 112 3.76 8.05 8.28
C ALA A 112 2.84 8.27 7.08
N ILE A 113 2.98 7.45 6.04
CA ILE A 113 2.12 7.46 4.86
C ILE A 113 1.20 6.26 4.94
N ARG A 114 -0.09 6.47 5.22
CA ARG A 114 -1.14 5.44 5.15
C ARG A 114 -1.61 5.33 3.70
N HIS A 115 -0.86 4.59 2.90
CA HIS A 115 -1.18 4.42 1.49
C HIS A 115 -2.24 3.34 1.26
N SER A 116 -3.04 3.52 0.20
CA SER A 116 -3.97 2.53 -0.32
C SER A 116 -3.24 1.36 -1.01
N ASN A 117 -3.92 0.57 -1.82
CA ASN A 117 -3.27 -0.52 -2.54
C ASN A 117 -2.46 0.05 -3.71
N ILE A 118 -1.16 -0.05 -3.63
CA ILE A 118 -0.25 0.42 -4.68
C ILE A 118 -0.16 -0.62 -5.79
N TYR A 119 -0.15 -0.16 -7.03
CA TYR A 119 0.00 -1.00 -8.21
C TYR A 119 0.82 -0.30 -9.29
N GLY A 120 1.37 -1.08 -10.23
CA GLY A 120 2.11 -0.54 -11.37
C GLY A 120 3.28 -1.41 -11.80
N PRO A 121 4.18 -0.88 -12.64
CA PRO A 121 5.45 -1.50 -12.99
C PRO A 121 6.25 -1.94 -11.76
N HIS A 122 7.00 -3.04 -11.91
CA HIS A 122 7.81 -3.64 -10.84
C HIS A 122 7.03 -4.23 -9.66
N ASP A 123 5.70 -4.36 -9.74
CA ASP A 123 4.93 -5.11 -8.75
C ASP A 123 5.36 -6.58 -8.74
N LYS A 124 4.98 -7.31 -7.69
CA LYS A 124 5.08 -8.78 -7.71
C LYS A 124 4.02 -9.31 -8.66
N PHE A 125 4.40 -9.96 -9.73
CA PHE A 125 3.46 -10.58 -10.67
C PHE A 125 3.34 -12.10 -10.44
N ASP A 126 3.49 -12.53 -9.20
CA ASP A 126 3.36 -13.93 -8.75
C ASP A 126 1.89 -14.27 -8.48
N PHE A 127 1.44 -15.45 -8.93
CA PHE A 127 0.03 -15.86 -8.83
C PHE A 127 -0.47 -16.07 -7.39
N GLU A 128 0.43 -16.46 -6.47
CA GLU A 128 0.07 -16.79 -5.09
C GLU A 128 0.42 -15.71 -4.06
N ARG A 129 1.47 -14.93 -4.33
CA ARG A 129 2.08 -14.00 -3.38
C ARG A 129 1.84 -12.53 -3.69
N SER A 130 1.24 -12.22 -4.83
CA SER A 130 0.90 -10.84 -5.22
C SER A 130 -0.37 -10.35 -4.55
N HIS A 131 -0.48 -9.03 -4.47
CA HIS A 131 -1.77 -8.40 -4.27
C HIS A 131 -2.68 -8.63 -5.48
N VAL A 132 -3.98 -8.42 -5.29
CA VAL A 132 -5.01 -8.73 -6.29
C VAL A 132 -4.72 -8.11 -7.67
N PHE A 133 -4.19 -6.89 -7.73
CA PHE A 133 -3.91 -6.23 -9.01
C PHE A 133 -2.83 -6.97 -9.81
N GLY A 134 -1.64 -7.17 -9.22
CA GLY A 134 -0.53 -7.86 -9.88
C GLY A 134 -0.87 -9.29 -10.28
N ALA A 135 -1.55 -10.04 -9.39
CA ALA A 135 -2.04 -11.38 -9.70
C ALA A 135 -3.04 -11.39 -10.87
N THR A 136 -3.95 -10.41 -10.93
CA THR A 136 -4.94 -10.29 -12.01
C THR A 136 -4.27 -9.98 -13.35
N ILE A 137 -3.29 -9.06 -13.38
CA ILE A 137 -2.52 -8.77 -14.59
C ILE A 137 -1.86 -10.05 -15.12
N SER A 138 -1.10 -10.76 -14.27
CA SER A 138 -0.41 -11.98 -14.70
C SER A 138 -1.38 -13.05 -15.18
N LYS A 139 -2.46 -13.29 -14.42
CA LYS A 139 -3.48 -14.27 -14.82
C LYS A 139 -4.13 -13.89 -16.15
N THR A 140 -4.49 -12.62 -16.34
CA THR A 140 -5.14 -12.16 -17.58
C THR A 140 -4.23 -12.30 -18.80
N LEU A 141 -2.94 -11.97 -18.65
CA LEU A 141 -1.99 -11.99 -19.78
C LEU A 141 -1.49 -13.39 -20.14
N THR A 142 -1.58 -14.35 -19.21
CA THR A 142 -1.15 -15.74 -19.44
C THR A 142 -2.28 -16.73 -19.66
N ALA A 143 -3.53 -16.38 -19.33
CA ALA A 143 -4.67 -17.24 -19.52
C ALA A 143 -5.01 -17.45 -20.98
N LYS A 144 -5.40 -18.68 -21.35
CA LYS A 144 -5.83 -19.01 -22.72
C LYS A 144 -7.35 -18.86 -22.94
N LYS A 145 -8.14 -19.12 -21.92
CA LYS A 145 -9.63 -19.12 -22.03
C LYS A 145 -10.33 -18.70 -20.75
N ASP A 146 -9.91 -19.19 -19.60
CA ASP A 146 -10.57 -19.00 -18.32
C ASP A 146 -9.69 -18.21 -17.36
N LEU A 147 -10.28 -17.24 -16.68
CA LEU A 147 -9.65 -16.42 -15.63
C LEU A 147 -10.32 -16.70 -14.30
N GLU A 148 -9.59 -17.27 -13.35
CA GLU A 148 -10.07 -17.54 -12.00
C GLU A 148 -9.93 -16.32 -11.09
N ILE A 149 -11.06 -15.93 -10.45
CA ILE A 149 -11.14 -14.91 -9.42
C ILE A 149 -11.49 -15.56 -8.09
N TRP A 150 -10.76 -15.22 -7.03
CA TRP A 150 -11.05 -15.70 -5.68
C TRP A 150 -12.24 -14.95 -5.07
N GLY A 151 -13.21 -15.67 -4.53
CA GLY A 151 -14.42 -15.11 -3.96
C GLY A 151 -15.44 -14.66 -5.00
N ASN A 152 -16.38 -13.82 -4.59
CA ASN A 152 -17.44 -13.30 -5.47
C ASN A 152 -17.04 -12.01 -6.22
N GLY A 153 -15.88 -11.45 -5.91
CA GLY A 153 -15.36 -10.25 -6.56
C GLY A 153 -16.08 -8.94 -6.24
N GLU A 154 -16.89 -8.92 -5.19
CA GLU A 154 -17.61 -7.71 -4.75
C GLU A 154 -16.81 -6.82 -3.82
N GLU A 155 -15.69 -7.32 -3.29
CA GLU A 155 -14.80 -6.53 -2.45
C GLU A 155 -14.26 -5.32 -3.20
N GLU A 156 -14.26 -4.17 -2.54
CA GLU A 156 -13.80 -2.92 -3.15
C GLU A 156 -12.39 -2.55 -2.67
N ARG A 157 -11.61 -1.95 -3.57
CA ARG A 157 -10.25 -1.45 -3.26
C ARG A 157 -10.07 -0.04 -3.81
N ASP A 158 -9.40 0.79 -3.03
CA ASP A 158 -8.75 2.01 -3.49
C ASP A 158 -7.38 1.59 -4.05
N LEU A 159 -7.12 1.90 -5.31
CA LEU A 159 -5.93 1.50 -6.06
C LEU A 159 -5.17 2.75 -6.50
N LEU A 160 -3.96 2.94 -5.99
CA LEU A 160 -3.11 4.08 -6.33
C LEU A 160 -1.94 3.65 -7.22
N TYR A 161 -1.76 4.33 -8.34
CA TYR A 161 -0.64 4.05 -9.24
C TYR A 161 0.69 4.45 -8.60
N ILE A 162 1.72 3.61 -8.77
CA ILE A 162 3.04 3.78 -8.12
C ILE A 162 3.67 5.15 -8.34
N TYR A 163 3.51 5.75 -9.52
CA TYR A 163 4.06 7.07 -9.81
C TYR A 163 3.44 8.17 -8.94
N ASP A 164 2.15 8.08 -8.64
CA ASP A 164 1.49 9.02 -7.73
C ASP A 164 2.00 8.87 -6.29
N LEU A 165 2.35 7.65 -5.83
CA LEU A 165 3.03 7.46 -4.56
C LEU A 165 4.43 8.09 -4.56
N ILE A 166 5.19 7.96 -5.66
CA ILE A 166 6.53 8.57 -5.78
C ILE A 166 6.41 10.10 -5.71
N THR A 167 5.48 10.69 -6.46
CA THR A 167 5.24 12.13 -6.39
C THR A 167 4.76 12.58 -5.02
N PHE A 168 3.97 11.75 -4.33
CA PHE A 168 3.56 12.00 -2.94
C PHE A 168 4.78 12.11 -2.01
N VAL A 169 5.70 11.14 -2.07
CA VAL A 169 6.92 11.16 -1.26
C VAL A 169 7.75 12.41 -1.53
N GLN A 170 7.88 12.80 -2.81
CA GLN A 170 8.58 14.04 -3.17
C GLN A 170 7.90 15.26 -2.53
N LYS A 171 6.57 15.36 -2.61
CA LYS A 171 5.81 16.44 -1.98
C LYS A 171 5.94 16.46 -0.45
N VAL A 172 6.01 15.29 0.19
CA VAL A 172 6.29 15.19 1.64
C VAL A 172 7.66 15.76 1.96
N ILE A 173 8.70 15.41 1.19
CA ILE A 173 10.05 15.91 1.39
C ILE A 173 10.10 17.44 1.28
N ASP A 174 9.48 17.98 0.24
CA ASP A 174 9.56 19.40 -0.11
C ASP A 174 8.66 20.27 0.80
N ASN A 175 7.46 19.79 1.14
CA ASN A 175 6.40 20.67 1.65
C ASN A 175 6.00 20.40 3.11
N GLN A 176 6.34 19.26 3.72
CA GLN A 176 5.98 19.02 5.11
C GLN A 176 6.66 20.02 6.06
N LYS A 177 5.88 20.83 6.74
CA LYS A 177 6.35 21.83 7.72
C LYS A 177 6.38 21.28 9.15
N ASN A 178 5.42 20.46 9.51
CA ASN A 178 5.26 19.91 10.84
C ASN A 178 6.30 18.86 11.19
N LYS A 179 6.70 18.77 12.45
CA LYS A 179 7.67 17.78 12.91
C LYS A 179 7.18 16.34 12.76
N PHE A 180 5.90 16.11 12.97
CA PHE A 180 5.24 14.82 12.79
C PHE A 180 3.96 14.97 11.98
N ARG A 181 3.75 14.07 11.04
CA ARG A 181 2.49 13.94 10.31
C ARG A 181 2.20 12.49 9.96
N ILE A 182 0.92 12.18 9.96
CA ILE A 182 0.33 11.03 9.29
C ILE A 182 -0.45 11.59 8.12
N TYR A 183 -0.29 11.01 6.94
CA TYR A 183 -1.06 11.36 5.75
C TYR A 183 -1.68 10.14 5.12
N ASN A 184 -2.93 10.25 4.72
CA ASN A 184 -3.53 9.32 3.76
C ASN A 184 -3.00 9.59 2.36
N CYS A 185 -2.79 8.51 1.61
CA CYS A 185 -2.31 8.54 0.23
C CYS A 185 -3.07 7.48 -0.59
N GLY A 186 -4.10 7.89 -1.30
CA GLY A 186 -5.00 7.05 -2.08
C GLY A 186 -5.46 7.71 -3.35
N SER A 187 -6.16 6.96 -4.20
CA SER A 187 -6.68 7.47 -5.47
C SER A 187 -7.93 8.34 -5.30
N GLY A 188 -8.62 8.24 -4.16
CA GLY A 188 -9.92 8.87 -3.97
C GLY A 188 -11.08 8.15 -4.65
N GLU A 189 -10.84 7.00 -5.27
CA GLU A 189 -11.83 6.17 -5.91
C GLU A 189 -11.69 4.71 -5.47
N LYS A 190 -12.82 3.99 -5.37
CA LYS A 190 -12.82 2.56 -5.09
C LYS A 190 -13.46 1.78 -6.22
N ILE A 191 -12.95 0.60 -6.46
CA ILE A 191 -13.43 -0.29 -7.51
C ILE A 191 -13.61 -1.71 -6.96
N SER A 192 -14.68 -2.40 -7.35
CA SER A 192 -14.84 -3.83 -7.06
C SER A 192 -13.87 -4.67 -7.87
N ILE A 193 -13.50 -5.83 -7.34
CA ILE A 193 -12.59 -6.76 -8.02
C ILE A 193 -13.15 -7.18 -9.39
N ASN A 194 -14.47 -7.45 -9.49
CA ASN A 194 -15.09 -7.78 -10.78
C ASN A 194 -14.89 -6.66 -11.82
N LYS A 195 -15.18 -5.41 -11.46
CA LYS A 195 -14.97 -4.25 -12.37
C LYS A 195 -13.50 -4.04 -12.71
N LEU A 196 -12.59 -4.29 -11.77
CA LEU A 196 -11.14 -4.22 -12.03
C LEU A 196 -10.73 -5.26 -13.07
N VAL A 197 -11.20 -6.51 -12.91
CA VAL A 197 -10.92 -7.60 -13.84
C VAL A 197 -11.46 -7.30 -15.23
N ASP A 198 -12.71 -6.82 -15.32
CA ASP A 198 -13.31 -6.42 -16.60
C ASP A 198 -12.46 -5.36 -17.33
N LYS A 199 -11.97 -4.34 -16.59
CA LYS A 199 -11.09 -3.30 -17.14
C LYS A 199 -9.76 -3.86 -17.63
N ILE A 200 -9.15 -4.78 -16.87
CA ILE A 200 -7.88 -5.41 -17.24
C ILE A 200 -8.05 -6.32 -18.47
N ILE A 201 -9.11 -7.13 -18.53
CA ILE A 201 -9.43 -7.97 -19.70
C ILE A 201 -9.62 -7.09 -20.93
N LYS A 202 -10.43 -6.05 -20.83
CA LYS A 202 -10.67 -5.11 -21.93
C LYS A 202 -9.38 -4.48 -22.46
N GLU A 203 -8.52 -4.00 -21.57
CA GLU A 203 -7.25 -3.37 -21.98
C GLU A 203 -6.24 -4.39 -22.53
N SER A 204 -6.24 -5.61 -22.00
CA SER A 204 -5.38 -6.69 -22.50
C SER A 204 -5.73 -7.16 -23.91
N LYS A 205 -6.98 -6.90 -24.36
CA LYS A 205 -7.57 -7.40 -25.60
C LYS A 205 -7.69 -8.93 -25.68
N ASN A 206 -7.67 -9.60 -24.52
CA ASN A 206 -7.88 -11.03 -24.42
C ASN A 206 -9.38 -11.33 -24.32
N ASP A 207 -9.82 -12.45 -24.89
CA ASP A 207 -11.18 -12.96 -24.73
C ASP A 207 -11.19 -14.07 -23.67
N LEU A 208 -11.60 -13.74 -22.45
CA LEU A 208 -11.52 -14.62 -21.30
C LEU A 208 -12.86 -14.76 -20.60
N ASN A 209 -13.18 -15.99 -20.19
CA ASN A 209 -14.31 -16.28 -19.32
C ASN A 209 -13.92 -16.13 -17.85
N ILE A 210 -14.64 -15.34 -17.08
CA ILE A 210 -14.41 -15.17 -15.65
C ILE A 210 -15.08 -16.35 -14.90
N LYS A 211 -14.31 -16.99 -14.01
CA LYS A 211 -14.76 -18.04 -13.09
C LYS A 211 -14.45 -17.65 -11.65
N ASN A 212 -15.47 -17.60 -10.81
CA ASN A 212 -15.34 -17.29 -9.39
C ASN A 212 -15.13 -18.56 -8.57
N ASP A 213 -14.02 -18.63 -7.82
CA ASP A 213 -13.78 -19.69 -6.84
C ASP A 213 -14.15 -19.21 -5.42
N LEU A 214 -15.35 -19.57 -4.98
CA LEU A 214 -15.87 -19.18 -3.67
C LEU A 214 -15.20 -19.91 -2.50
N SER A 215 -14.41 -20.96 -2.75
CA SER A 215 -13.68 -21.71 -1.72
C SER A 215 -12.42 -21.00 -1.23
N LYS A 216 -11.92 -20.05 -2.01
CA LYS A 216 -10.69 -19.33 -1.70
C LYS A 216 -10.90 -18.23 -0.65
N PRO A 217 -9.89 -17.98 0.20
CA PRO A 217 -9.99 -16.96 1.22
C PRO A 217 -10.04 -15.57 0.61
N THR A 218 -10.98 -14.74 1.06
CA THR A 218 -11.08 -13.34 0.70
C THR A 218 -11.06 -12.44 1.93
N ILE A 219 -10.70 -11.19 1.73
CA ILE A 219 -10.69 -10.18 2.78
C ILE A 219 -11.78 -9.16 2.46
N LYS A 220 -12.90 -9.31 3.16
CA LYS A 220 -14.11 -8.49 2.97
C LYS A 220 -13.96 -7.14 3.67
N THR A 221 -13.19 -6.23 3.07
CA THR A 221 -13.07 -4.85 3.54
C THR A 221 -13.39 -3.90 2.39
N SER A 222 -14.03 -2.79 2.70
CA SER A 222 -14.26 -1.68 1.76
C SER A 222 -13.74 -0.40 2.41
N LEU A 223 -12.81 0.26 1.76
CA LEU A 223 -12.17 1.46 2.26
C LEU A 223 -11.90 2.41 1.09
N LEU A 224 -12.18 3.69 1.34
CA LEU A 224 -11.81 4.81 0.49
C LEU A 224 -11.12 5.85 1.36
N LEU A 225 -9.98 6.37 0.92
CA LEU A 225 -9.23 7.37 1.67
C LEU A 225 -9.66 8.79 1.33
N ASP A 226 -9.81 9.62 2.37
CA ASP A 226 -9.86 11.07 2.24
C ASP A 226 -8.42 11.60 2.28
N CYS A 227 -7.94 12.16 1.19
CA CYS A 227 -6.59 12.71 1.04
C CYS A 227 -6.56 14.24 1.15
N SER A 228 -7.62 14.88 1.63
CA SER A 228 -7.74 16.35 1.73
C SER A 228 -6.66 17.01 2.59
N LEU A 229 -6.11 16.29 3.57
CA LEU A 229 -4.97 16.77 4.36
C LEU A 229 -3.70 16.90 3.51
N ALA A 230 -3.42 15.89 2.69
CA ALA A 230 -2.27 15.89 1.79
C ALA A 230 -2.41 16.97 0.70
N GLU A 231 -3.60 17.14 0.14
CA GLU A 231 -3.87 18.20 -0.82
C GLU A 231 -3.60 19.58 -0.20
N ARG A 232 -4.12 19.84 0.98
CA ARG A 232 -4.00 21.14 1.66
C ARG A 232 -2.57 21.43 2.12
N GLU A 233 -1.87 20.47 2.73
CA GLU A 233 -0.54 20.69 3.32
C GLU A 233 0.62 20.47 2.36
N LEU A 234 0.46 19.58 1.38
CA LEU A 234 1.52 19.18 0.45
C LEU A 234 1.28 19.68 -0.98
N GLY A 235 0.05 20.09 -1.32
CA GLY A 235 -0.33 20.39 -2.71
C GLY A 235 -0.26 19.14 -3.59
N TRP A 236 -0.66 17.98 -3.04
CA TRP A 236 -0.66 16.71 -3.77
C TRP A 236 -2.08 16.18 -3.99
N SER A 237 -2.32 15.69 -5.19
CA SER A 237 -3.47 14.87 -5.56
C SER A 237 -3.05 13.80 -6.56
N PRO A 238 -3.74 12.65 -6.63
CA PRO A 238 -3.43 11.63 -7.63
C PRO A 238 -3.67 12.18 -9.04
N SER A 239 -2.82 11.81 -9.98
CA SER A 239 -2.83 12.33 -11.35
C SER A 239 -3.11 11.25 -12.41
N ILE A 240 -2.88 9.98 -12.08
CA ILE A 240 -3.03 8.86 -13.00
C ILE A 240 -4.32 8.12 -12.67
N ASN A 241 -5.29 8.16 -13.59
CA ASN A 241 -6.50 7.38 -13.44
C ASN A 241 -6.25 5.88 -13.65
N LEU A 242 -7.22 5.04 -13.22
CA LEU A 242 -7.05 3.59 -13.22
C LEU A 242 -6.84 3.01 -14.63
N GLU A 243 -7.53 3.51 -15.64
CA GLU A 243 -7.41 3.05 -17.03
C GLU A 243 -6.00 3.25 -17.56
N GLU A 244 -5.46 4.45 -17.39
CA GLU A 244 -4.09 4.77 -17.80
C GLU A 244 -3.06 3.95 -17.01
N GLY A 245 -3.27 3.76 -15.71
CA GLY A 245 -2.41 2.94 -14.86
C GLY A 245 -2.41 1.47 -15.29
N ILE A 246 -3.57 0.90 -15.62
CA ILE A 246 -3.69 -0.48 -16.17
C ILE A 246 -2.91 -0.59 -17.48
N LYS A 247 -3.14 0.33 -18.42
CA LYS A 247 -2.47 0.35 -19.71
C LYS A 247 -0.94 0.37 -19.58
N ARG A 248 -0.40 1.28 -18.77
CA ARG A 248 1.05 1.38 -18.51
C ARG A 248 1.60 0.10 -17.88
N THR A 249 0.85 -0.50 -16.95
CA THR A 249 1.30 -1.73 -16.28
C THR A 249 1.31 -2.92 -17.25
N ILE A 250 0.30 -3.07 -18.10
CA ILE A 250 0.25 -4.11 -19.13
C ILE A 250 1.39 -3.95 -20.13
N SER A 251 1.66 -2.73 -20.61
CA SER A 251 2.79 -2.47 -21.52
C SER A 251 4.11 -2.87 -20.87
N TRP A 252 4.35 -2.42 -19.64
CA TRP A 252 5.56 -2.76 -18.91
C TRP A 252 5.71 -4.29 -18.68
N TRP A 253 4.61 -4.97 -18.34
CA TRP A 253 4.60 -6.42 -18.11
C TRP A 253 4.99 -7.18 -19.38
N ARG A 254 4.43 -6.79 -20.54
CA ARG A 254 4.77 -7.40 -21.85
C ARG A 254 6.23 -7.21 -22.23
N GLU A 255 6.81 -6.07 -21.92
CA GLU A 255 8.20 -5.74 -22.24
C GLU A 255 9.22 -6.40 -21.31
N ASN A 256 8.84 -6.73 -20.06
CA ASN A 256 9.80 -7.11 -19.02
C ASN A 256 9.58 -8.52 -18.44
N ILE A 257 8.38 -9.09 -18.57
CA ILE A 257 8.01 -10.35 -17.90
C ILE A 257 7.51 -11.41 -18.89
N ASP A 258 6.93 -11.01 -20.03
CA ASP A 258 6.39 -11.97 -21.00
C ASP A 258 7.50 -12.95 -21.44
N PRO A 259 7.32 -14.29 -21.23
CA PRO A 259 8.32 -15.26 -21.60
C PRO A 259 8.52 -15.41 -23.13
N ASN A 260 7.69 -14.74 -23.93
CA ASN A 260 7.76 -14.74 -25.39
C ASN A 260 8.50 -13.53 -25.97
N THR A 261 8.98 -12.62 -25.13
CA THR A 261 9.88 -11.52 -25.47
C THR A 261 11.29 -11.80 -24.99
#